data_1ce11a5d4c4c81b424d4b0d4ac694e32
#
_entry.id   1ce11a5d4c4c81b424d4b0d4ac694e32
#
_cell.length_a   1.000
_cell.length_b   1.000
_cell.length_c   1.000
_cell.angle_alpha   90.00
_cell.angle_beta   90.00
_cell.angle_gamma   90.00
#
_symmetry.space_group_name_H-M   'P 1'
#
loop_
_entity.id
_entity.type
_entity.pdbx_description
1 polymer ?
#
loop_
_entity_poly.entity_id
_entity_poly.type
_entity_poly.pdbx_seq_one_letter_code
_entity_poly.pdbx_strand_id
1 'polypeptide(L)'
;MKKSIGLFFSIILGFVFLSACQNSVKQLSSDLKKIDFILDWTPNTNHTGLYVAKEKGYFKDAGLDVDIKLPPEDSSSDLIINGKAPFGIYFQDSMAKKLDKGAGITAVAAIVEHNTSGIISRKDAAITSPKDLVSKKYGTWNDPIELEMIKSMMKKEGADFNQVKLVPNSDSNSITPIENKVFDAAWIYHGWDGILAEQKGMKTNFFYMKDFVPAFDYYSPVIIANNDYLKSHKEEAKKFIQAVKKGYQYAIEHPEEAADILIKQAPALANQRDFVLASQKYLSSQYAADKDKWGQFDSKRWDAFYAWAKEQGLVSNDLEDKGFTNELVGD
;
A
#
# COMPACT_ATOMS: atom_id res chain seq x y z
N MET A 1 70.59 -17.70 -41.37
CA MET A 1 69.75 -16.52 -41.60
C MET A 1 68.70 -16.46 -40.53
N LYS A 2 68.78 -15.41 -39.72
CA LYS A 2 67.99 -15.16 -38.50
C LYS A 2 66.75 -14.32 -38.85
N LYS A 3 65.69 -14.52 -38.04
CA LYS A 3 64.56 -13.61 -37.71
C LYS A 3 63.18 -14.17 -38.10
N SER A 4 62.41 -14.53 -37.10
CA SER A 4 61.02 -14.14 -36.85
C SER A 4 60.36 -15.09 -35.85
N ILE A 5 60.72 -15.00 -34.58
CA ILE A 5 59.96 -15.57 -33.47
C ILE A 5 59.83 -14.42 -32.45
N GLY A 6 58.77 -13.66 -32.48
CA GLY A 6 58.62 -12.55 -31.56
C GLY A 6 57.30 -11.81 -31.56
N LEU A 7 56.21 -12.40 -32.12
CA LEU A 7 54.95 -11.62 -32.19
C LEU A 7 53.69 -12.42 -31.92
N PHE A 8 53.80 -13.55 -31.20
CA PHE A 8 52.60 -14.39 -30.89
C PHE A 8 52.25 -14.51 -29.42
N PHE A 9 53.02 -13.85 -28.53
CA PHE A 9 52.80 -13.99 -27.07
C PHE A 9 52.01 -12.91 -26.42
N SER A 10 51.68 -11.80 -27.11
CA SER A 10 50.97 -10.63 -26.51
C SER A 10 49.46 -10.60 -26.73
N ILE A 11 48.87 -11.53 -27.51
CA ILE A 11 47.42 -11.55 -27.79
C ILE A 11 46.65 -12.50 -26.86
N ILE A 12 47.34 -13.43 -26.20
CA ILE A 12 46.67 -14.43 -25.34
C ILE A 12 46.36 -13.87 -23.94
N LEU A 13 47.06 -12.82 -23.46
CA LEU A 13 46.81 -12.25 -22.13
C LEU A 13 45.58 -11.33 -22.05
N GLY A 14 45.08 -10.79 -23.19
CA GLY A 14 43.90 -9.89 -23.24
C GLY A 14 42.56 -10.61 -23.16
N PHE A 15 42.50 -11.88 -23.54
CA PHE A 15 41.24 -12.66 -23.55
C PHE A 15 40.86 -13.26 -22.21
N VAL A 16 41.81 -13.45 -21.28
CA VAL A 16 41.54 -14.07 -19.97
C VAL A 16 40.87 -13.10 -19.01
N PHE A 17 41.12 -11.80 -19.12
CA PHE A 17 40.51 -10.77 -18.25
C PHE A 17 39.04 -10.47 -18.58
N LEU A 18 38.61 -10.58 -19.84
CA LEU A 18 37.22 -10.37 -20.23
C LEU A 18 36.29 -11.53 -19.83
N SER A 19 36.82 -12.77 -19.77
CA SER A 19 36.03 -13.94 -19.34
C SER A 19 35.78 -13.98 -17.82
N ALA A 20 36.70 -13.42 -17.01
CA ALA A 20 36.54 -13.39 -15.54
C ALA A 20 35.46 -12.39 -15.12
N CYS A 21 35.36 -11.20 -15.77
CA CYS A 21 34.29 -10.23 -15.48
C CYS A 21 32.91 -10.74 -15.93
N GLN A 22 32.83 -11.45 -17.06
CA GLN A 22 31.56 -11.96 -17.58
C GLN A 22 31.01 -13.12 -16.74
N ASN A 23 31.89 -13.96 -16.17
CA ASN A 23 31.48 -15.00 -15.22
C ASN A 23 31.05 -14.45 -13.87
N SER A 24 31.68 -13.39 -13.34
CA SER A 24 31.31 -12.77 -12.08
C SER A 24 29.91 -12.10 -12.16
N VAL A 25 29.61 -11.42 -13.26
CA VAL A 25 28.29 -10.81 -13.48
C VAL A 25 27.20 -11.88 -13.69
N LYS A 26 27.52 -12.99 -14.36
CA LYS A 26 26.58 -14.09 -14.56
C LYS A 26 26.34 -14.88 -13.27
N GLN A 27 27.33 -15.00 -12.41
CA GLN A 27 27.23 -15.69 -11.11
C GLN A 27 26.44 -14.85 -10.11
N LEU A 28 26.60 -13.53 -10.07
CA LEU A 28 25.79 -12.62 -9.25
C LEU A 28 24.29 -12.66 -9.63
N SER A 29 23.94 -12.87 -10.88
CA SER A 29 22.54 -12.94 -11.33
C SER A 29 21.88 -14.31 -11.08
N SER A 30 22.66 -15.37 -10.82
CA SER A 30 22.14 -16.72 -10.56
C SER A 30 21.82 -16.98 -9.10
N ASP A 31 22.26 -16.11 -8.17
CA ASP A 31 22.12 -16.32 -6.72
C ASP A 31 21.06 -15.45 -6.05
N LEU A 32 20.34 -14.59 -6.81
CA LEU A 32 19.28 -13.77 -6.26
C LEU A 32 18.08 -14.61 -5.85
N LYS A 33 17.57 -14.36 -4.65
CA LYS A 33 16.33 -14.99 -4.15
C LYS A 33 15.12 -14.36 -4.78
N LYS A 34 14.29 -15.17 -5.43
CA LYS A 34 13.04 -14.70 -6.04
C LYS A 34 11.98 -14.46 -4.97
N ILE A 35 11.35 -13.29 -5.01
CA ILE A 35 10.22 -12.91 -4.17
C ILE A 35 9.09 -12.41 -5.06
N ASP A 36 7.93 -13.05 -4.98
CA ASP A 36 6.69 -12.56 -5.55
C ASP A 36 6.02 -11.61 -4.54
N PHE A 37 5.71 -10.41 -4.98
CA PHE A 37 4.99 -9.40 -4.19
C PHE A 37 3.66 -9.07 -4.86
N ILE A 38 2.54 -9.20 -4.15
CA ILE A 38 1.21 -8.99 -4.71
C ILE A 38 0.66 -7.62 -4.28
N LEU A 39 0.33 -6.77 -5.24
CA LEU A 39 -0.35 -5.51 -4.99
C LEU A 39 -1.81 -5.73 -4.56
N ASP A 40 -2.41 -4.72 -3.94
CA ASP A 40 -3.83 -4.70 -3.58
C ASP A 40 -4.73 -4.24 -4.74
N TRP A 41 -4.18 -3.43 -5.66
CA TRP A 41 -4.89 -2.83 -6.78
C TRP A 41 -3.95 -2.51 -7.94
N THR A 42 -4.43 -1.78 -8.95
CA THR A 42 -3.58 -1.22 -10.01
C THR A 42 -2.50 -0.32 -9.42
N PRO A 43 -1.31 -0.21 -10.05
CA PRO A 43 -0.24 0.63 -9.55
C PRO A 43 -0.70 2.06 -9.29
N ASN A 44 -0.40 2.55 -8.09
CA ASN A 44 -0.72 3.89 -7.63
C ASN A 44 0.36 4.38 -6.65
N THR A 45 0.19 5.57 -6.11
CA THR A 45 1.22 6.19 -5.27
C THR A 45 1.42 5.52 -3.90
N ASN A 46 0.50 4.67 -3.42
CA ASN A 46 0.78 3.82 -2.26
C ASN A 46 1.91 2.80 -2.55
N HIS A 47 2.16 2.47 -3.81
CA HIS A 47 3.15 1.47 -4.23
C HIS A 47 4.52 2.05 -4.58
N THR A 48 4.66 3.37 -4.58
CA THR A 48 5.86 4.07 -5.09
C THR A 48 7.14 3.56 -4.47
N GLY A 49 7.19 3.36 -3.15
CA GLY A 49 8.41 2.89 -2.48
C GLY A 49 8.89 1.52 -2.97
N LEU A 50 7.98 0.62 -3.34
CA LEU A 50 8.33 -0.68 -3.95
C LEU A 50 9.00 -0.51 -5.32
N TYR A 51 8.41 0.33 -6.17
CA TYR A 51 8.95 0.61 -7.50
C TYR A 51 10.27 1.37 -7.44
N VAL A 52 10.43 2.30 -6.49
CA VAL A 52 11.71 2.96 -6.19
C VAL A 52 12.76 1.96 -5.74
N ALA A 53 12.43 1.05 -4.81
CA ALA A 53 13.35 0.02 -4.35
C ALA A 53 13.82 -0.88 -5.49
N LYS A 54 12.94 -1.21 -6.44
CA LYS A 54 13.26 -1.98 -7.65
C LYS A 54 14.15 -1.19 -8.60
N GLU A 55 13.79 0.04 -8.96
CA GLU A 55 14.50 0.89 -9.92
C GLU A 55 15.89 1.28 -9.40
N LYS A 56 16.01 1.64 -8.12
CA LYS A 56 17.27 2.01 -7.46
C LYS A 56 18.17 0.82 -7.15
N GLY A 57 17.70 -0.42 -7.38
CA GLY A 57 18.48 -1.63 -7.15
C GLY A 57 18.54 -2.09 -5.69
N TYR A 58 17.78 -1.49 -4.76
CA TYR A 58 17.84 -1.84 -3.34
C TYR A 58 17.50 -3.31 -3.05
N PHE A 59 16.62 -3.91 -3.85
CA PHE A 59 16.36 -5.35 -3.77
C PHE A 59 17.56 -6.17 -4.20
N LYS A 60 18.20 -5.81 -5.32
CA LYS A 60 19.40 -6.50 -5.82
C LYS A 60 20.55 -6.42 -4.84
N ASP A 61 20.76 -5.26 -4.22
CA ASP A 61 21.78 -5.04 -3.19
C ASP A 61 21.51 -5.90 -1.95
N ALA A 62 20.25 -6.20 -1.67
CA ALA A 62 19.83 -7.11 -0.61
C ALA A 62 19.90 -8.62 -1.01
N GLY A 63 20.31 -8.93 -2.26
CA GLY A 63 20.35 -10.29 -2.79
C GLY A 63 19.01 -10.83 -3.25
N LEU A 64 18.05 -9.94 -3.58
CA LEU A 64 16.68 -10.29 -3.92
C LEU A 64 16.34 -9.92 -5.38
N ASP A 65 15.55 -10.78 -6.02
CA ASP A 65 14.89 -10.55 -7.31
C ASP A 65 13.38 -10.47 -7.05
N VAL A 66 12.84 -9.24 -7.00
CA VAL A 66 11.44 -8.99 -6.61
C VAL A 66 10.57 -8.79 -7.84
N ASP A 67 9.56 -9.64 -7.99
CA ASP A 67 8.53 -9.51 -9.00
C ASP A 67 7.24 -8.93 -8.39
N ILE A 68 6.91 -7.69 -8.79
CA ILE A 68 5.72 -6.97 -8.32
C ILE A 68 4.57 -7.31 -9.25
N LYS A 69 3.55 -7.99 -8.73
CA LYS A 69 2.42 -8.54 -9.49
C LYS A 69 1.13 -7.83 -9.15
N LEU A 70 0.27 -7.67 -10.16
CA LEU A 70 -1.11 -7.24 -9.96
C LEU A 70 -1.88 -8.28 -9.13
N PRO A 71 -2.88 -7.85 -8.34
CA PRO A 71 -3.73 -8.78 -7.63
C PRO A 71 -4.57 -9.61 -8.62
N PRO A 72 -4.94 -10.85 -8.25
CA PRO A 72 -6.00 -11.57 -8.94
C PRO A 72 -7.36 -10.91 -8.69
N GLU A 73 -8.38 -11.27 -9.48
CA GLU A 73 -9.75 -10.73 -9.33
C GLU A 73 -10.33 -10.96 -7.93
N ASP A 74 -9.99 -12.08 -7.28
CA ASP A 74 -10.64 -12.48 -6.03
C ASP A 74 -10.04 -11.85 -4.77
N SER A 75 -8.73 -11.90 -4.56
CA SER A 75 -8.07 -11.28 -3.38
C SER A 75 -6.55 -11.49 -3.37
N SER A 76 -5.79 -10.40 -3.18
CA SER A 76 -4.34 -10.48 -2.94
C SER A 76 -4.02 -11.26 -1.67
N SER A 77 -4.77 -11.03 -0.59
CA SER A 77 -4.52 -11.65 0.71
C SER A 77 -4.66 -13.18 0.70
N ASP A 78 -5.53 -13.74 -0.14
CA ASP A 78 -5.69 -15.20 -0.22
C ASP A 78 -4.48 -15.90 -0.83
N LEU A 79 -3.75 -15.23 -1.75
CA LEU A 79 -2.47 -15.74 -2.23
C LEU A 79 -1.42 -15.80 -1.13
N ILE A 80 -1.38 -14.78 -0.26
CA ILE A 80 -0.45 -14.73 0.87
C ILE A 80 -0.82 -15.76 1.94
N ILE A 81 -2.09 -15.84 2.35
CA ILE A 81 -2.59 -16.84 3.33
C ILE A 81 -2.24 -18.26 2.88
N ASN A 82 -2.42 -18.56 1.60
CA ASN A 82 -2.17 -19.90 1.04
C ASN A 82 -0.70 -20.16 0.66
N GLY A 83 0.23 -19.27 1.01
CA GLY A 83 1.66 -19.40 0.74
C GLY A 83 2.03 -19.38 -0.76
N LYS A 84 1.16 -18.84 -1.63
CA LYS A 84 1.42 -18.69 -3.07
C LYS A 84 2.35 -17.51 -3.38
N ALA A 85 2.37 -16.51 -2.49
CA ALA A 85 3.34 -15.44 -2.47
C ALA A 85 3.70 -15.12 -1.00
N PRO A 86 4.95 -14.74 -0.72
CA PRO A 86 5.38 -14.45 0.65
C PRO A 86 4.85 -13.11 1.18
N PHE A 87 4.65 -12.11 0.32
CA PHE A 87 4.26 -10.76 0.69
C PHE A 87 3.21 -10.19 -0.24
N GLY A 88 2.43 -9.26 0.28
CA GLY A 88 1.51 -8.45 -0.50
C GLY A 88 1.02 -7.24 0.27
N ILE A 89 0.20 -6.42 -0.38
CA ILE A 89 -0.48 -5.28 0.25
C ILE A 89 -1.89 -5.70 0.66
N TYR A 90 -2.28 -5.27 1.86
CA TYR A 90 -3.63 -5.45 2.36
C TYR A 90 -4.02 -4.31 3.31
N PHE A 91 -5.14 -4.42 4.01
CA PHE A 91 -5.70 -3.36 4.85
C PHE A 91 -5.99 -3.90 6.25
N GLN A 92 -5.67 -3.12 7.29
CA GLN A 92 -5.86 -3.56 8.68
C GLN A 92 -7.33 -3.88 8.99
N ASP A 93 -8.27 -3.08 8.50
CA ASP A 93 -9.70 -3.30 8.65
C ASP A 93 -10.14 -4.65 8.07
N SER A 94 -9.74 -4.92 6.84
CA SER A 94 -10.06 -6.18 6.15
C SER A 94 -9.35 -7.39 6.76
N MET A 95 -8.18 -7.19 7.40
CA MET A 95 -7.48 -8.25 8.15
C MET A 95 -8.31 -8.74 9.35
N ALA A 96 -9.11 -7.89 9.98
CA ALA A 96 -9.89 -8.23 11.18
C ALA A 96 -10.66 -9.55 11.03
N LYS A 97 -11.46 -9.68 9.98
CA LYS A 97 -12.25 -10.90 9.71
C LYS A 97 -11.40 -12.12 9.39
N LYS A 98 -10.24 -11.92 8.74
CA LYS A 98 -9.32 -13.02 8.40
C LYS A 98 -8.57 -13.51 9.63
N LEU A 99 -8.09 -12.61 10.48
CA LEU A 99 -7.44 -12.92 11.76
C LEU A 99 -8.42 -13.58 12.73
N ASP A 100 -9.68 -13.14 12.79
CA ASP A 100 -10.75 -13.75 13.58
C ASP A 100 -10.99 -15.21 13.20
N LYS A 101 -10.75 -15.56 11.94
CA LYS A 101 -10.81 -16.93 11.41
C LYS A 101 -9.48 -17.69 11.50
N GLY A 102 -8.46 -17.12 12.13
CA GLY A 102 -7.15 -17.75 12.31
C GLY A 102 -6.26 -17.76 11.06
N ALA A 103 -6.43 -16.80 10.14
CA ALA A 103 -5.59 -16.71 8.95
C ALA A 103 -4.11 -16.48 9.33
N GLY A 104 -3.21 -17.23 8.67
CA GLY A 104 -1.77 -17.21 8.91
C GLY A 104 -1.05 -16.04 8.23
N ILE A 105 -1.45 -14.80 8.53
CA ILE A 105 -0.85 -13.57 8.01
C ILE A 105 -0.47 -12.61 9.12
N THR A 106 0.57 -11.81 8.89
CA THR A 106 1.04 -10.76 9.80
C THR A 106 1.37 -9.50 8.99
N ALA A 107 0.91 -8.33 9.44
CA ALA A 107 1.33 -7.04 8.92
C ALA A 107 2.77 -6.76 9.39
N VAL A 108 3.65 -6.45 8.45
CA VAL A 108 5.09 -6.31 8.67
C VAL A 108 5.62 -4.91 8.40
N ALA A 109 4.84 -4.05 7.77
CA ALA A 109 5.13 -2.62 7.64
C ALA A 109 3.85 -1.82 7.32
N ALA A 110 3.70 -0.66 7.95
CA ALA A 110 2.70 0.34 7.57
C ALA A 110 3.19 1.13 6.34
N ILE A 111 2.38 1.23 5.30
CA ILE A 111 2.76 2.02 4.12
C ILE A 111 2.54 3.51 4.39
N VAL A 112 1.44 3.88 5.02
CA VAL A 112 1.15 5.23 5.49
C VAL A 112 1.00 5.24 7.01
N GLU A 113 1.48 6.32 7.64
CA GLU A 113 1.51 6.42 9.10
C GLU A 113 0.11 6.60 9.70
N HIS A 114 -0.73 7.44 9.07
CA HIS A 114 -2.10 7.73 9.52
C HIS A 114 -3.12 7.42 8.43
N ASN A 115 -4.33 7.01 8.82
CA ASN A 115 -5.39 6.73 7.87
C ASN A 115 -5.76 8.00 7.08
N THR A 116 -5.66 7.91 5.75
CA THR A 116 -5.98 8.99 4.81
C THR A 116 -7.37 8.86 4.20
N SER A 117 -8.17 7.88 4.64
CA SER A 117 -9.52 7.69 4.14
C SER A 117 -10.53 8.64 4.79
N GLY A 118 -11.57 8.93 4.06
CA GLY A 118 -12.63 9.82 4.49
C GLY A 118 -13.82 9.80 3.55
N ILE A 119 -14.78 10.64 3.84
CA ILE A 119 -16.00 10.78 3.03
C ILE A 119 -15.87 12.05 2.17
N ILE A 120 -15.97 11.85 0.85
CA ILE A 120 -16.05 12.93 -0.13
C ILE A 120 -17.49 13.12 -0.59
N SER A 121 -17.86 14.36 -0.86
CA SER A 121 -19.14 14.72 -1.46
C SER A 121 -18.99 15.92 -2.40
N ARG A 122 -19.97 16.14 -3.29
CA ARG A 122 -20.05 17.42 -4.00
C ARG A 122 -20.31 18.58 -3.02
N LYS A 123 -19.77 19.75 -3.33
CA LYS A 123 -19.98 20.96 -2.52
C LYS A 123 -21.47 21.31 -2.36
N ASP A 124 -22.26 21.11 -3.44
CA ASP A 124 -23.70 21.40 -3.46
C ASP A 124 -24.55 20.41 -2.67
N ALA A 125 -24.00 19.22 -2.35
CA ALA A 125 -24.67 18.25 -1.49
C ALA A 125 -24.69 18.66 -0.02
N ALA A 126 -23.85 19.65 0.37
CA ALA A 126 -23.74 20.21 1.72
C ALA A 126 -23.49 19.16 2.81
N ILE A 127 -22.67 18.13 2.49
CA ILE A 127 -22.25 17.10 3.44
C ILE A 127 -20.85 17.50 3.92
N THR A 128 -20.73 17.94 5.15
CA THR A 128 -19.50 18.43 5.78
C THR A 128 -19.12 17.64 7.02
N SER A 129 -20.03 16.78 7.48
CA SER A 129 -19.84 15.90 8.63
C SER A 129 -20.72 14.64 8.51
N PRO A 130 -20.49 13.58 9.31
CA PRO A 130 -21.27 12.36 9.24
C PRO A 130 -22.77 12.52 9.41
N LYS A 131 -23.25 13.44 10.26
CA LYS A 131 -24.69 13.68 10.46
C LYS A 131 -25.39 14.20 9.19
N ASP A 132 -24.67 14.87 8.30
CA ASP A 132 -25.22 15.42 7.07
C ASP A 132 -25.58 14.32 6.03
N LEU A 133 -25.21 13.05 6.28
CA LEU A 133 -25.58 11.90 5.46
C LEU A 133 -27.07 11.53 5.60
N VAL A 134 -27.79 12.05 6.61
CA VAL A 134 -29.23 11.82 6.77
C VAL A 134 -29.99 12.21 5.51
N SER A 135 -30.78 11.26 4.98
CA SER A 135 -31.57 11.38 3.74
C SER A 135 -30.75 11.51 2.44
N LYS A 136 -29.42 11.47 2.51
CA LYS A 136 -28.53 11.49 1.34
C LYS A 136 -28.29 10.11 0.76
N LYS A 137 -27.89 10.06 -0.51
CA LYS A 137 -27.42 8.84 -1.18
C LYS A 137 -25.95 8.63 -0.89
N TYR A 138 -25.61 7.52 -0.27
CA TYR A 138 -24.24 7.11 0.01
C TYR A 138 -23.86 5.91 -0.87
N GLY A 139 -22.80 6.08 -1.66
CA GLY A 139 -22.22 5.01 -2.47
C GLY A 139 -21.44 4.05 -1.59
N THR A 140 -21.88 2.78 -1.53
CA THR A 140 -21.36 1.76 -0.61
C THR A 140 -20.89 0.51 -1.35
N TRP A 141 -19.82 -0.12 -0.85
CA TRP A 141 -19.41 -1.47 -1.24
C TRP A 141 -20.22 -2.56 -0.51
N ASN A 142 -21.09 -2.13 0.43
CA ASN A 142 -21.90 -3.02 1.27
C ASN A 142 -21.06 -3.96 2.17
N ASP A 143 -19.85 -3.55 2.53
CA ASP A 143 -19.04 -4.27 3.52
C ASP A 143 -19.52 -3.95 4.94
N PRO A 144 -19.72 -4.96 5.80
CA PRO A 144 -20.17 -4.75 7.17
C PRO A 144 -19.28 -3.84 8.02
N ILE A 145 -17.97 -3.81 7.79
CA ILE A 145 -17.06 -2.91 8.50
C ILE A 145 -17.29 -1.48 8.04
N GLU A 146 -17.36 -1.25 6.71
CA GLU A 146 -17.68 0.06 6.13
C GLU A 146 -18.96 0.64 6.74
N LEU A 147 -20.05 -0.13 6.68
CA LEU A 147 -21.36 0.32 7.15
C LEU A 147 -21.36 0.64 8.66
N GLU A 148 -20.70 -0.19 9.47
CA GLU A 148 -20.62 0.04 10.92
C GLU A 148 -19.72 1.24 11.27
N MET A 149 -18.66 1.52 10.47
CA MET A 149 -17.84 2.72 10.63
C MET A 149 -18.69 3.99 10.36
N ILE A 150 -19.45 4.03 9.26
CA ILE A 150 -20.34 5.16 8.95
C ILE A 150 -21.38 5.34 10.05
N LYS A 151 -22.01 4.26 10.48
CA LYS A 151 -22.99 4.24 11.57
C LYS A 151 -22.40 4.75 12.88
N SER A 152 -21.20 4.33 13.25
CA SER A 152 -20.48 4.78 14.45
C SER A 152 -20.20 6.27 14.43
N MET A 153 -19.74 6.81 13.30
CA MET A 153 -19.50 8.27 13.15
C MET A 153 -20.82 9.07 13.25
N MET A 154 -21.88 8.61 12.56
CA MET A 154 -23.19 9.27 12.61
C MET A 154 -23.78 9.25 14.01
N LYS A 155 -23.73 8.10 14.71
CA LYS A 155 -24.19 7.95 16.10
C LYS A 155 -23.48 8.91 17.04
N LYS A 156 -22.17 9.12 16.86
CA LYS A 156 -21.39 10.07 17.67
C LYS A 156 -21.86 11.51 17.50
N GLU A 157 -22.40 11.88 16.36
CA GLU A 157 -23.02 13.17 16.09
C GLU A 157 -24.54 13.22 16.31
N GLY A 158 -25.12 12.17 16.89
CA GLY A 158 -26.55 12.08 17.22
C GLY A 158 -27.47 11.85 16.02
N ALA A 159 -26.94 11.33 14.90
CA ALA A 159 -27.68 11.06 13.68
C ALA A 159 -27.99 9.56 13.51
N ASP A 160 -29.10 9.26 12.86
CA ASP A 160 -29.57 7.89 12.62
C ASP A 160 -29.13 7.40 11.24
N PHE A 161 -28.26 6.38 11.22
CA PHE A 161 -27.78 5.74 10.01
C PHE A 161 -28.90 5.13 9.14
N ASN A 162 -30.01 4.66 9.74
CA ASN A 162 -31.13 4.10 9.00
C ASN A 162 -31.81 5.08 8.03
N GLN A 163 -31.51 6.38 8.17
CA GLN A 163 -32.00 7.42 7.27
C GLN A 163 -31.08 7.65 6.06
N VAL A 164 -29.93 6.97 5.97
CA VAL A 164 -29.03 7.04 4.81
C VAL A 164 -29.57 6.16 3.68
N LYS A 165 -29.57 6.67 2.45
CA LYS A 165 -29.97 5.93 1.26
C LYS A 165 -28.73 5.23 0.68
N LEU A 166 -28.55 3.94 0.96
CA LEU A 166 -27.44 3.17 0.44
C LEU A 166 -27.62 2.90 -1.07
N VAL A 167 -26.60 3.21 -1.86
CA VAL A 167 -26.54 2.97 -3.29
C VAL A 167 -25.34 2.08 -3.58
N PRO A 168 -25.50 0.88 -4.14
CA PRO A 168 -24.37 0.01 -4.47
C PRO A 168 -23.37 0.73 -5.40
N ASN A 169 -22.10 0.70 -5.02
CA ASN A 169 -20.98 1.20 -5.79
C ASN A 169 -20.01 0.04 -6.05
N SER A 170 -20.12 -0.55 -7.24
CA SER A 170 -19.22 -1.61 -7.69
C SER A 170 -18.00 -1.08 -8.44
N ASP A 171 -17.99 0.22 -8.75
CA ASP A 171 -16.92 0.83 -9.52
C ASP A 171 -15.70 1.09 -8.63
N SER A 172 -14.53 0.88 -9.20
CA SER A 172 -13.24 1.21 -8.57
C SER A 172 -12.98 2.73 -8.49
N ASN A 173 -13.87 3.56 -9.06
CA ASN A 173 -13.77 5.02 -9.11
C ASN A 173 -15.07 5.65 -8.60
N SER A 174 -15.05 6.16 -7.36
CA SER A 174 -16.19 6.85 -6.75
C SER A 174 -16.41 8.28 -7.28
N ILE A 175 -15.42 8.90 -7.91
CA ILE A 175 -15.48 10.32 -8.31
C ILE A 175 -16.45 10.54 -9.46
N THR A 176 -16.41 9.70 -10.49
CA THR A 176 -17.34 9.82 -11.64
C THR A 176 -18.80 9.64 -11.24
N PRO A 177 -19.21 8.64 -10.45
CA PRO A 177 -20.59 8.55 -9.95
C PRO A 177 -21.03 9.75 -9.08
N ILE A 178 -20.13 10.32 -8.24
CA ILE A 178 -20.41 11.53 -7.46
C ILE A 178 -20.64 12.72 -8.41
N GLU A 179 -19.79 12.92 -9.40
CA GLU A 179 -19.90 13.97 -10.42
C GLU A 179 -21.24 13.87 -11.17
N ASN A 180 -21.63 12.68 -11.56
CA ASN A 180 -22.89 12.38 -12.26
C ASN A 180 -24.13 12.29 -11.35
N LYS A 181 -24.00 12.59 -10.04
CA LYS A 181 -25.11 12.61 -9.06
C LYS A 181 -25.80 11.24 -8.88
N VAL A 182 -25.08 10.13 -9.15
CA VAL A 182 -25.60 8.78 -8.88
C VAL A 182 -25.77 8.62 -7.37
N PHE A 183 -24.79 9.08 -6.60
CA PHE A 183 -24.86 9.25 -5.15
C PHE A 183 -24.22 10.58 -4.74
N ASP A 184 -24.47 11.00 -3.49
CA ASP A 184 -24.09 12.32 -2.98
C ASP A 184 -22.72 12.28 -2.32
N ALA A 185 -22.36 11.15 -1.70
CA ALA A 185 -21.11 10.93 -0.97
C ALA A 185 -20.64 9.48 -1.09
N ALA A 186 -19.35 9.27 -0.90
CA ALA A 186 -18.74 7.94 -0.81
C ALA A 186 -17.44 7.99 0.01
N TRP A 187 -17.02 6.83 0.52
CA TRP A 187 -15.71 6.63 1.09
C TRP A 187 -14.62 6.63 0.00
N ILE A 188 -13.56 7.39 0.22
CA ILE A 188 -12.39 7.44 -0.65
C ILE A 188 -11.10 7.53 0.17
N TYR A 189 -9.97 7.27 -0.49
CA TYR A 189 -8.66 7.64 0.02
C TYR A 189 -8.22 8.98 -0.59
N HIS A 190 -7.98 9.98 0.28
CA HIS A 190 -7.71 11.35 -0.19
C HIS A 190 -6.50 11.42 -1.12
N GLY A 191 -5.45 10.66 -0.82
CA GLY A 191 -4.21 10.66 -1.61
C GLY A 191 -4.37 10.22 -3.06
N TRP A 192 -5.48 9.60 -3.44
CA TRP A 192 -5.76 9.20 -4.82
C TRP A 192 -7.04 9.83 -5.33
N ASP A 193 -8.20 9.40 -4.86
CA ASP A 193 -9.48 9.91 -5.36
C ASP A 193 -9.73 11.38 -5.00
N GLY A 194 -9.29 11.82 -3.80
CA GLY A 194 -9.38 13.23 -3.41
C GLY A 194 -8.58 14.13 -4.35
N ILE A 195 -7.32 13.76 -4.62
CA ILE A 195 -6.45 14.45 -5.57
C ILE A 195 -7.01 14.40 -6.99
N LEU A 196 -7.62 13.27 -7.41
CA LEU A 196 -8.28 13.16 -8.71
C LEU A 196 -9.45 14.15 -8.84
N ALA A 197 -10.28 14.28 -7.81
CA ALA A 197 -11.37 15.25 -7.79
C ALA A 197 -10.86 16.70 -7.89
N GLU A 198 -9.78 17.03 -7.18
CA GLU A 198 -9.12 18.34 -7.25
C GLU A 198 -8.57 18.62 -8.65
N GLN A 199 -7.89 17.67 -9.27
CA GLN A 199 -7.33 17.80 -10.63
C GLN A 199 -8.43 17.97 -11.69
N LYS A 200 -9.60 17.36 -11.49
CA LYS A 200 -10.79 17.58 -12.32
C LYS A 200 -11.47 18.95 -12.06
N GLY A 201 -10.99 19.73 -11.08
CA GLY A 201 -11.61 21.00 -10.69
C GLY A 201 -12.98 20.87 -10.01
N MET A 202 -13.31 19.67 -9.50
CA MET A 202 -14.56 19.44 -8.80
C MET A 202 -14.60 20.24 -7.50
N LYS A 203 -15.75 20.86 -7.21
CA LYS A 203 -16.01 21.51 -5.92
C LYS A 203 -16.55 20.46 -4.95
N THR A 204 -15.71 20.05 -4.00
CA THR A 204 -16.03 18.98 -3.05
C THR A 204 -15.99 19.47 -1.59
N ASN A 205 -16.65 18.73 -0.71
CA ASN A 205 -16.34 18.66 0.72
C ASN A 205 -15.68 17.32 0.98
N PHE A 206 -14.79 17.28 1.97
CA PHE A 206 -14.13 16.06 2.43
C PHE A 206 -13.91 16.16 3.93
N PHE A 207 -14.05 15.05 4.65
CA PHE A 207 -13.63 14.92 6.04
C PHE A 207 -13.03 13.54 6.30
N TYR A 208 -11.99 13.48 7.14
CA TYR A 208 -11.36 12.22 7.52
C TYR A 208 -12.20 11.46 8.55
N MET A 209 -12.26 10.15 8.46
CA MET A 209 -13.00 9.33 9.41
C MET A 209 -12.36 9.35 10.81
N LYS A 210 -11.03 9.39 10.88
CA LYS A 210 -10.26 9.47 12.14
C LYS A 210 -10.56 10.70 12.98
N ASP A 211 -11.03 11.80 12.37
CA ASP A 211 -11.36 13.02 13.10
C ASP A 211 -12.61 12.87 13.95
N PHE A 212 -13.47 11.90 13.65
CA PHE A 212 -14.71 11.61 14.37
C PHE A 212 -14.55 10.47 15.37
N VAL A 213 -13.84 9.39 15.00
CA VAL A 213 -13.63 8.22 15.84
C VAL A 213 -12.14 7.88 15.84
N PRO A 214 -11.42 8.10 16.96
CA PRO A 214 -9.96 7.88 17.03
C PRO A 214 -9.52 6.47 16.61
N ALA A 215 -10.33 5.44 16.86
CA ALA A 215 -10.06 4.08 16.42
C ALA A 215 -9.99 3.93 14.89
N PHE A 216 -10.49 4.91 14.14
CA PHE A 216 -10.43 4.92 12.67
C PHE A 216 -9.12 5.50 12.12
N ASP A 217 -8.17 5.86 12.99
CA ASP A 217 -6.78 6.13 12.58
C ASP A 217 -5.95 4.82 12.51
N TYR A 218 -6.55 3.77 11.94
CA TYR A 218 -5.90 2.49 11.72
C TYR A 218 -5.00 2.53 10.48
N TYR A 219 -4.14 1.50 10.34
CA TYR A 219 -3.17 1.44 9.25
C TYR A 219 -3.78 0.88 7.96
N SER A 220 -3.77 1.70 6.90
CA SER A 220 -4.31 1.32 5.59
C SER A 220 -3.68 2.17 4.48
N PRO A 221 -2.90 1.55 3.53
CA PRO A 221 -2.58 0.12 3.45
C PRO A 221 -1.39 -0.32 4.30
N VAL A 222 -1.23 -1.64 4.44
CA VAL A 222 -0.09 -2.29 5.11
C VAL A 222 0.53 -3.37 4.21
N ILE A 223 1.81 -3.68 4.42
CA ILE A 223 2.45 -4.85 3.85
C ILE A 223 2.18 -6.03 4.77
N ILE A 224 1.60 -7.09 4.23
CA ILE A 224 1.37 -8.37 4.94
C ILE A 224 2.35 -9.43 4.46
N ALA A 225 2.64 -10.38 5.33
CA ALA A 225 3.46 -11.55 5.06
C ALA A 225 2.79 -12.84 5.49
N ASN A 226 3.11 -13.95 4.81
CA ASN A 226 2.71 -15.29 5.21
C ASN A 226 3.48 -15.72 6.46
N ASN A 227 2.80 -16.24 7.49
CA ASN A 227 3.39 -16.59 8.78
C ASN A 227 4.41 -17.74 8.69
N ASP A 228 4.19 -18.74 7.84
CA ASP A 228 5.12 -19.84 7.68
C ASP A 228 6.38 -19.41 6.93
N TYR A 229 6.24 -18.47 5.98
CA TYR A 229 7.38 -17.83 5.35
C TYR A 229 8.20 -17.02 6.36
N LEU A 230 7.57 -16.23 7.21
CA LEU A 230 8.26 -15.46 8.26
C LEU A 230 9.05 -16.37 9.21
N LYS A 231 8.51 -17.53 9.58
CA LYS A 231 9.20 -18.50 10.45
C LYS A 231 10.41 -19.12 9.78
N SER A 232 10.30 -19.47 8.50
CA SER A 232 11.34 -20.23 7.78
C SER A 232 12.38 -19.35 7.08
N HIS A 233 12.06 -18.07 6.78
CA HIS A 233 12.87 -17.15 5.97
C HIS A 233 13.00 -15.77 6.64
N LYS A 234 13.11 -15.70 7.97
CA LYS A 234 13.11 -14.43 8.72
C LYS A 234 14.14 -13.41 8.22
N GLU A 235 15.37 -13.85 7.98
CA GLU A 235 16.46 -12.98 7.50
C GLU A 235 16.19 -12.45 6.09
N GLU A 236 15.59 -13.24 5.23
CA GLU A 236 15.21 -12.84 3.88
C GLU A 236 14.06 -11.83 3.93
N ALA A 237 13.07 -12.08 4.79
CA ALA A 237 11.97 -11.15 5.05
C ALA A 237 12.49 -9.80 5.60
N LYS A 238 13.44 -9.80 6.53
CA LYS A 238 14.07 -8.59 7.05
C LYS A 238 14.77 -7.82 5.92
N LYS A 239 15.59 -8.49 5.11
CA LYS A 239 16.28 -7.86 3.97
C LYS A 239 15.29 -7.24 2.99
N PHE A 240 14.17 -7.93 2.70
CA PHE A 240 13.12 -7.42 1.82
C PHE A 240 12.50 -6.13 2.40
N ILE A 241 12.04 -6.15 3.64
CA ILE A 241 11.40 -4.97 4.27
C ILE A 241 12.38 -3.81 4.41
N GLN A 242 13.66 -4.05 4.71
CA GLN A 242 14.67 -3.00 4.77
C GLN A 242 14.93 -2.36 3.39
N ALA A 243 14.90 -3.14 2.31
CA ALA A 243 15.01 -2.60 0.96
C ALA A 243 13.77 -1.77 0.57
N VAL A 244 12.57 -2.22 0.96
CA VAL A 244 11.32 -1.46 0.79
C VAL A 244 11.36 -0.16 1.58
N LYS A 245 11.80 -0.17 2.86
CA LYS A 245 11.98 1.01 3.70
C LYS A 245 12.83 2.08 3.00
N LYS A 246 13.98 1.70 2.43
CA LYS A 246 14.82 2.62 1.64
C LYS A 246 14.06 3.23 0.47
N GLY A 247 13.19 2.47 -0.18
CA GLY A 247 12.37 2.95 -1.28
C GLY A 247 11.36 4.01 -0.85
N TYR A 248 10.68 3.81 0.28
CA TYR A 248 9.75 4.81 0.82
C TYR A 248 10.48 6.03 1.41
N GLN A 249 11.61 5.84 2.09
CA GLN A 249 12.47 6.95 2.53
C GLN A 249 12.90 7.82 1.36
N TYR A 250 13.31 7.20 0.25
CA TYR A 250 13.62 7.92 -0.98
C TYR A 250 12.42 8.68 -1.54
N ALA A 251 11.23 8.06 -1.57
CA ALA A 251 10.00 8.69 -2.06
C ALA A 251 9.53 9.87 -1.17
N ILE A 252 9.84 9.85 0.14
CA ILE A 252 9.61 10.97 1.05
C ILE A 252 10.53 12.16 0.66
N GLU A 253 11.80 11.89 0.42
CA GLU A 253 12.82 12.92 0.17
C GLU A 253 12.78 13.46 -1.27
N HIS A 254 12.37 12.63 -2.24
CA HIS A 254 12.42 12.92 -3.66
C HIS A 254 11.09 12.63 -4.38
N PRO A 255 9.98 13.30 -3.99
CA PRO A 255 8.64 12.95 -4.47
C PRO A 255 8.47 13.07 -5.99
N GLU A 256 9.15 14.01 -6.66
CA GLU A 256 9.06 14.17 -8.13
C GLU A 256 9.72 13.01 -8.86
N GLU A 257 10.96 12.67 -8.49
CA GLU A 257 11.67 11.55 -9.09
C GLU A 257 10.96 10.21 -8.78
N ALA A 258 10.43 10.06 -7.58
CA ALA A 258 9.68 8.87 -7.19
C ALA A 258 8.38 8.71 -8.02
N ALA A 259 7.68 9.80 -8.31
CA ALA A 259 6.53 9.79 -9.23
C ALA A 259 6.93 9.38 -10.64
N ASP A 260 8.03 9.92 -11.17
CA ASP A 260 8.55 9.56 -12.49
C ASP A 260 8.99 8.09 -12.57
N ILE A 261 9.57 7.54 -11.49
CA ILE A 261 9.90 6.12 -11.37
C ILE A 261 8.63 5.27 -11.40
N LEU A 262 7.60 5.63 -10.61
CA LEU A 262 6.32 4.92 -10.63
C LEU A 262 5.71 4.89 -12.03
N ILE A 263 5.64 6.03 -12.71
CA ILE A 263 5.10 6.15 -14.08
C ILE A 263 5.87 5.28 -15.06
N LYS A 264 7.20 5.29 -14.97
CA LYS A 264 8.08 4.47 -15.82
C LYS A 264 7.78 2.97 -15.68
N GLN A 265 7.54 2.53 -14.45
CA GLN A 265 7.30 1.12 -14.12
C GLN A 265 5.82 0.70 -14.31
N ALA A 266 4.89 1.66 -14.36
CA ALA A 266 3.47 1.46 -14.52
C ALA A 266 2.93 2.21 -15.76
N PRO A 267 3.02 1.62 -16.97
CA PRO A 267 2.67 2.31 -18.24
C PRO A 267 1.25 2.87 -18.29
N ALA A 268 0.31 2.30 -17.53
CA ALA A 268 -1.06 2.81 -17.43
C ALA A 268 -1.14 4.25 -16.87
N LEU A 269 -0.10 4.72 -16.18
CA LEU A 269 0.00 6.07 -15.61
C LEU A 269 0.72 7.07 -16.54
N ALA A 270 1.23 6.65 -17.70
CA ALA A 270 2.09 7.46 -18.56
C ALA A 270 1.50 8.83 -18.96
N ASN A 271 0.19 8.92 -19.15
CA ASN A 271 -0.52 10.14 -19.56
C ASN A 271 -1.11 10.92 -18.36
N GLN A 272 -0.74 10.58 -17.12
CA GLN A 272 -1.34 11.14 -15.90
C GLN A 272 -0.29 11.76 -14.97
N ARG A 273 0.85 12.25 -15.53
CA ARG A 273 2.00 12.71 -14.74
C ARG A 273 1.64 13.76 -13.69
N ASP A 274 0.85 14.77 -14.04
CA ASP A 274 0.51 15.86 -13.13
C ASP A 274 -0.34 15.35 -11.95
N PHE A 275 -1.26 14.44 -12.22
CA PHE A 275 -2.06 13.75 -11.21
C PHE A 275 -1.19 12.88 -10.30
N VAL A 276 -0.35 12.03 -10.88
CA VAL A 276 0.55 11.15 -10.11
C VAL A 276 1.52 11.97 -9.25
N LEU A 277 2.05 13.05 -9.79
CA LEU A 277 2.94 13.95 -9.06
C LEU A 277 2.23 14.64 -7.88
N ALA A 278 1.00 15.12 -8.08
CA ALA A 278 0.21 15.73 -7.02
C ALA A 278 -0.10 14.73 -5.91
N SER A 279 -0.54 13.52 -6.29
CA SER A 279 -0.78 12.41 -5.37
C SER A 279 0.49 12.00 -4.62
N GLN A 280 1.63 11.90 -5.31
CA GLN A 280 2.91 11.55 -4.69
C GLN A 280 3.38 12.60 -3.68
N LYS A 281 3.28 13.89 -4.02
CA LYS A 281 3.63 14.98 -3.10
C LYS A 281 2.79 14.93 -1.82
N TYR A 282 1.49 14.67 -1.94
CA TYR A 282 0.63 14.46 -0.79
C TYR A 282 1.06 13.22 0.01
N LEU A 283 1.19 12.06 -0.63
CA LEU A 283 1.51 10.82 0.08
C LEU A 283 2.91 10.78 0.66
N SER A 284 3.89 11.46 0.07
CA SER A 284 5.23 11.56 0.66
C SER A 284 5.20 12.14 2.09
N SER A 285 4.26 13.04 2.39
CA SER A 285 4.04 13.57 3.74
C SER A 285 3.21 12.64 4.65
N GLN A 286 2.56 11.63 4.08
CA GLN A 286 1.71 10.68 4.81
C GLN A 286 2.38 9.33 5.08
N TYR A 287 3.44 8.99 4.35
CA TYR A 287 4.15 7.73 4.57
C TYR A 287 4.73 7.64 5.98
N ALA A 288 5.39 8.69 6.46
CA ALA A 288 5.85 8.83 7.83
C ALA A 288 6.26 10.29 8.12
N ALA A 289 5.91 10.81 9.29
CA ALA A 289 6.40 12.11 9.78
C ALA A 289 7.90 12.08 10.02
N ASP A 290 8.41 10.96 10.54
CA ASP A 290 9.83 10.65 10.68
C ASP A 290 10.15 9.48 9.73
N LYS A 291 10.85 9.77 8.63
CA LYS A 291 11.18 8.77 7.61
C LYS A 291 11.94 7.55 8.17
N ASP A 292 12.71 7.74 9.24
CA ASP A 292 13.49 6.64 9.84
C ASP A 292 12.59 5.66 10.60
N LYS A 293 11.39 6.10 10.96
CA LYS A 293 10.32 5.28 11.56
C LYS A 293 9.33 4.72 10.57
N TRP A 294 9.54 4.95 9.25
CA TRP A 294 8.63 4.39 8.25
C TRP A 294 8.41 2.89 8.47
N GLY A 295 7.16 2.49 8.35
CA GLY A 295 6.73 1.10 8.45
C GLY A 295 6.39 0.62 9.86
N GLN A 296 6.72 1.39 10.92
CA GLN A 296 6.44 1.00 12.31
C GLN A 296 4.96 1.13 12.64
N PHE A 297 4.49 0.21 13.48
CA PHE A 297 3.16 0.23 14.08
C PHE A 297 3.24 0.71 15.53
N ASP A 298 2.33 1.60 15.93
CA ASP A 298 1.98 1.84 17.32
C ASP A 298 0.95 0.79 17.74
N SER A 299 1.26 -0.03 18.75
CA SER A 299 0.41 -1.13 19.19
C SER A 299 -0.95 -0.65 19.70
N LYS A 300 -0.97 0.45 20.46
CA LYS A 300 -2.24 0.99 20.99
C LYS A 300 -3.18 1.44 19.89
N ARG A 301 -2.65 2.05 18.84
CA ARG A 301 -3.44 2.48 17.69
C ARG A 301 -3.92 1.28 16.86
N TRP A 302 -3.05 0.27 16.68
CA TRP A 302 -3.43 -0.98 16.04
C TRP A 302 -4.57 -1.66 16.78
N ASP A 303 -4.44 -1.83 18.08
CA ASP A 303 -5.41 -2.52 18.93
C ASP A 303 -6.73 -1.76 19.08
N ALA A 304 -6.68 -0.42 19.04
CA ALA A 304 -7.90 0.41 19.16
C ALA A 304 -8.94 0.09 18.08
N PHE A 305 -8.50 -0.18 16.83
CA PHE A 305 -9.42 -0.57 15.76
C PHE A 305 -10.02 -1.95 16.00
N TYR A 306 -9.25 -2.92 16.46
CA TYR A 306 -9.76 -4.27 16.71
C TYR A 306 -10.64 -4.35 17.97
N ALA A 307 -10.33 -3.55 18.99
CA ALA A 307 -11.21 -3.40 20.15
C ALA A 307 -12.57 -2.81 19.74
N TRP A 308 -12.57 -1.76 18.90
CA TRP A 308 -13.81 -1.23 18.33
C TRP A 308 -14.56 -2.28 17.50
N ALA A 309 -13.88 -3.00 16.61
CA ALA A 309 -14.51 -4.02 15.78
C ALA A 309 -15.16 -5.15 16.62
N LYS A 310 -14.53 -5.53 17.73
CA LYS A 310 -15.07 -6.50 18.68
C LYS A 310 -16.28 -5.96 19.43
N GLU A 311 -16.22 -4.70 19.90
CA GLU A 311 -17.34 -4.03 20.55
C GLU A 311 -18.59 -3.96 19.64
N GLN A 312 -18.37 -3.72 18.32
CA GLN A 312 -19.46 -3.71 17.36
C GLN A 312 -19.91 -5.11 16.89
N GLY A 313 -19.30 -6.18 17.39
CA GLY A 313 -19.64 -7.56 17.01
C GLY A 313 -19.20 -7.97 15.60
N LEU A 314 -18.26 -7.24 15.01
CA LEU A 314 -17.70 -7.52 13.67
C LEU A 314 -16.67 -8.67 13.69
N VAL A 315 -16.05 -8.89 14.84
CA VAL A 315 -15.15 -10.01 15.14
C VAL A 315 -15.55 -10.64 16.48
N SER A 316 -15.29 -11.94 16.63
CA SER A 316 -15.66 -12.71 17.83
C SER A 316 -14.48 -12.85 18.80
N ASN A 317 -13.29 -13.02 18.27
CA ASN A 317 -12.08 -13.25 19.05
C ASN A 317 -11.44 -11.94 19.52
N ASP A 318 -10.61 -12.06 20.54
CA ASP A 318 -9.71 -10.98 20.94
C ASP A 318 -8.52 -10.94 20.01
N LEU A 319 -8.32 -9.78 19.35
CA LEU A 319 -7.24 -9.54 18.40
C LEU A 319 -6.18 -8.56 18.96
N GLU A 320 -6.23 -8.22 20.25
CA GLU A 320 -5.21 -7.40 20.91
C GLU A 320 -3.82 -8.02 20.75
N ASP A 321 -2.82 -7.21 20.46
CA ASP A 321 -1.43 -7.60 20.16
C ASP A 321 -1.27 -8.64 19.03
N LYS A 322 -2.26 -8.80 18.16
CA LYS A 322 -2.23 -9.78 17.07
C LYS A 322 -2.19 -9.16 15.69
N GLY A 323 -1.59 -9.90 14.77
CA GLY A 323 -1.64 -9.61 13.33
C GLY A 323 -0.63 -8.57 12.87
N PHE A 324 0.30 -8.09 13.70
CA PHE A 324 1.38 -7.21 13.29
C PHE A 324 2.71 -7.54 13.97
N THR A 325 3.81 -7.01 13.42
CA THR A 325 5.14 -7.02 14.05
C THR A 325 5.99 -5.86 13.57
N ASN A 326 6.83 -5.32 14.44
CA ASN A 326 7.84 -4.32 14.12
C ASN A 326 9.26 -4.91 13.94
N GLU A 327 9.42 -6.24 14.06
CA GLU A 327 10.74 -6.88 14.06
C GLU A 327 11.52 -6.72 12.75
N LEU A 328 10.82 -6.49 11.62
CA LEU A 328 11.45 -6.40 10.30
C LEU A 328 11.78 -4.97 9.89
N VAL A 329 11.10 -3.96 10.45
CA VAL A 329 11.29 -2.53 10.13
C VAL A 329 12.30 -1.85 11.05
N GLY A 330 12.56 -2.40 12.24
CA GLY A 330 13.61 -1.96 13.14
C GLY A 330 15.01 -2.28 12.60
N ASP A 331 16.02 -1.59 13.12
CA ASP A 331 17.44 -1.77 12.76
C ASP A 331 17.97 -3.15 13.17
#